data_14c90314dd385612f71dce0d96545e79
#
_entry.id   14c90314dd385612f71dce0d96545e79
#
_cell.length_a   1.000
_cell.length_b   1.000
_cell.length_c   1.000
_cell.angle_alpha   90.00
_cell.angle_beta   90.00
_cell.angle_gamma   90.00
#
_symmetry.space_group_name_H-M   'P 1'
#
loop_
_entity.id
_entity.type
_entity.pdbx_description
1 polymer ?
#
loop_
_entity_poly.entity_id
_entity_poly.type
_entity_poly.pdbx_seq_one_letter_code
_entity_poly.pdbx_strand_id
1 'polypeptide(L)'
;ERLQTDYIDLYQLHWPERDTNRFGVRDYKFDSKWEDNFNEILHSLDREIQAGRIRNVGISNENSWGTMRYLEESKKDKLPRVSTIQNAYSMLSRTFETDLAEVSLRENVGLLAYSPMAFGVLSGKYITGKAGESTRLKLFPRFSRYSGEQSTEAAKRYLNIAENNNMTLAQMSLAFVNQRPFVTSTIIGATKINQLKENIESVNITLSDAVLEQINDVHQEMPNPAP
;
A
#
# COMPACT_ATOMS: atom_id res chain seq x y z
N GLU A 1 9.30 14.51 21.39
CA GLU A 1 8.60 15.81 21.30
C GLU A 1 7.46 15.80 20.28
N ARG A 2 7.66 15.35 19.03
CA ARG A 2 6.61 15.40 17.98
C ARG A 2 5.41 14.52 18.28
N LEU A 3 5.61 13.33 18.81
CA LEU A 3 4.54 12.36 19.09
C LEU A 3 3.92 12.54 20.47
N GLN A 4 4.52 13.35 21.35
CA GLN A 4 4.09 13.57 22.74
C GLN A 4 3.89 12.27 23.52
N THR A 5 4.75 11.29 23.26
CA THR A 5 4.81 9.99 23.93
C THR A 5 6.27 9.55 24.05
N ASP A 6 6.56 8.66 24.97
CA ASP A 6 7.86 8.08 25.23
C ASP A 6 8.05 6.69 24.58
N TYR A 7 7.01 6.16 23.94
CA TYR A 7 7.06 4.89 23.20
C TYR A 7 6.34 4.98 21.87
N ILE A 8 6.59 4.01 20.98
CA ILE A 8 5.94 3.83 19.70
C ILE A 8 5.23 2.47 19.70
N ASP A 9 3.94 2.42 19.39
CA ASP A 9 3.18 1.18 19.35
C ASP A 9 3.60 0.26 18.21
N LEU A 10 3.85 0.83 17.03
CA LEU A 10 4.33 0.11 15.85
C LEU A 10 5.45 0.88 15.17
N TYR A 11 6.66 0.35 15.23
CA TYR A 11 7.82 0.87 14.49
C TYR A 11 7.98 0.10 13.18
N GLN A 12 8.09 0.81 12.06
CA GLN A 12 8.17 0.19 10.74
C GLN A 12 9.49 0.54 10.05
N LEU A 13 10.18 -0.47 9.56
CA LEU A 13 11.31 -0.30 8.64
C LEU A 13 10.78 0.23 7.31
N HIS A 14 11.30 1.37 6.84
CA HIS A 14 10.69 2.12 5.74
C HIS A 14 10.81 1.44 4.38
N TRP A 15 11.94 0.80 4.09
CA TRP A 15 12.19 -0.04 2.91
C TRP A 15 13.40 -0.95 3.14
N PRO A 16 13.55 -2.01 2.33
CA PRO A 16 14.72 -2.86 2.32
C PRO A 16 15.99 -2.08 2.00
N GLU A 17 17.10 -2.42 2.65
CA GLU A 17 18.42 -1.89 2.31
C GLU A 17 18.88 -2.41 0.94
N ARG A 18 18.65 -3.68 0.67
CA ARG A 18 18.98 -4.31 -0.61
C ARG A 18 18.13 -3.78 -1.76
N ASP A 19 18.67 -3.90 -2.97
CA ASP A 19 17.88 -3.60 -4.16
C ASP A 19 16.74 -4.61 -4.35
N THR A 20 15.53 -4.07 -4.49
CA THR A 20 14.31 -4.83 -4.81
C THR A 20 13.35 -3.92 -5.58
N ASN A 21 12.42 -4.53 -6.31
CA ASN A 21 11.42 -3.77 -7.05
C ASN A 21 10.46 -3.07 -6.09
N ARG A 22 10.52 -1.75 -6.09
CA ARG A 22 9.65 -0.84 -5.31
C ARG A 22 9.48 0.48 -6.04
N PHE A 23 8.46 1.23 -5.68
CA PHE A 23 8.21 2.60 -6.18
C PHE A 23 8.15 2.72 -7.72
N GLY A 24 7.59 1.70 -8.39
CA GLY A 24 7.43 1.69 -9.85
C GLY A 24 8.56 1.04 -10.64
N VAL A 25 9.59 0.55 -9.97
CA VAL A 25 10.64 -0.25 -10.61
C VAL A 25 10.09 -1.62 -10.99
N ARG A 26 10.29 -2.02 -12.27
CA ARG A 26 9.79 -3.29 -12.82
C ARG A 26 10.90 -4.26 -13.20
N ASP A 27 12.13 -3.75 -13.35
CA ASP A 27 13.31 -4.52 -13.78
C ASP A 27 14.16 -4.84 -12.55
N TYR A 28 14.10 -6.10 -12.10
CA TYR A 28 14.87 -6.53 -10.95
C TYR A 28 16.36 -6.64 -11.29
N LYS A 29 17.18 -6.03 -10.44
CA LYS A 29 18.63 -6.13 -10.51
C LYS A 29 19.15 -6.81 -9.24
N PHE A 30 19.93 -7.88 -9.43
CA PHE A 30 20.51 -8.59 -8.30
C PHE A 30 21.66 -7.77 -7.69
N ASP A 31 21.52 -7.45 -6.40
CA ASP A 31 22.59 -6.82 -5.61
C ASP A 31 23.50 -7.91 -5.02
N SER A 32 24.63 -8.16 -5.69
CA SER A 32 25.61 -9.17 -5.26
C SER A 32 26.53 -8.70 -4.13
N LYS A 33 26.44 -7.43 -3.73
CA LYS A 33 27.30 -6.85 -2.67
C LYS A 33 26.56 -6.76 -1.34
N TRP A 34 25.23 -6.85 -1.34
CA TRP A 34 24.45 -6.83 -0.13
C TRP A 34 24.64 -8.13 0.65
N GLU A 35 24.91 -8.03 1.94
CA GLU A 35 25.01 -9.13 2.88
C GLU A 35 23.74 -9.23 3.73
N ASP A 36 23.33 -10.47 4.04
CA ASP A 36 22.12 -10.74 4.82
C ASP A 36 22.27 -10.18 6.25
N ASN A 37 21.45 -9.21 6.59
CA ASN A 37 21.45 -8.50 7.87
C ASN A 37 20.10 -8.58 8.63
N PHE A 38 19.18 -9.46 8.24
CA PHE A 38 17.87 -9.57 8.88
C PHE A 38 17.97 -9.88 10.37
N ASN A 39 18.89 -10.77 10.74
CA ASN A 39 19.11 -11.15 12.14
C ASN A 39 19.63 -9.96 12.97
N GLU A 40 20.62 -9.23 12.46
CA GLU A 40 21.17 -8.03 13.12
C GLU A 40 20.09 -6.93 13.33
N ILE A 41 19.27 -6.71 12.30
CA ILE A 41 18.15 -5.77 12.38
C ILE A 41 17.17 -6.19 13.48
N LEU A 42 16.76 -7.47 13.52
CA LEU A 42 15.84 -7.95 14.54
C LEU A 42 16.41 -7.86 15.96
N HIS A 43 17.70 -8.15 16.16
CA HIS A 43 18.37 -7.93 17.45
C HIS A 43 18.38 -6.45 17.85
N SER A 44 18.56 -5.55 16.90
CA SER A 44 18.52 -4.11 17.17
C SER A 44 17.12 -3.66 17.59
N LEU A 45 16.07 -4.17 16.93
CA LEU A 45 14.68 -3.90 17.28
C LEU A 45 14.31 -4.52 18.64
N ASP A 46 14.81 -5.71 18.95
CA ASP A 46 14.58 -6.35 20.26
C ASP A 46 15.12 -5.49 21.40
N ARG A 47 16.32 -4.92 21.26
CA ARG A 47 16.86 -3.99 22.27
C ARG A 47 15.93 -2.79 22.52
N GLU A 48 15.29 -2.27 21.49
CA GLU A 48 14.36 -1.15 21.62
C GLU A 48 13.03 -1.58 22.29
N ILE A 49 12.58 -2.80 22.02
CA ILE A 49 11.40 -3.39 22.69
C ILE A 49 11.69 -3.63 24.18
N GLN A 50 12.82 -4.26 24.49
CA GLN A 50 13.23 -4.51 25.90
C GLN A 50 13.42 -3.21 26.68
N ALA A 51 13.86 -2.14 26.02
CA ALA A 51 13.95 -0.81 26.61
C ALA A 51 12.59 -0.07 26.73
N GLY A 52 11.49 -0.67 26.26
CA GLY A 52 10.15 -0.10 26.33
C GLY A 52 9.89 1.06 25.35
N ARG A 53 10.81 1.33 24.40
CA ARG A 53 10.68 2.44 23.45
C ARG A 53 9.78 2.11 22.26
N ILE A 54 9.69 0.84 21.87
CA ILE A 54 8.74 0.34 20.86
C ILE A 54 8.01 -0.90 21.37
N ARG A 55 6.80 -1.14 20.88
CA ARG A 55 5.99 -2.31 21.27
C ARG A 55 5.98 -3.40 20.24
N ASN A 56 5.79 -3.01 18.98
CA ASN A 56 5.68 -3.93 17.86
C ASN A 56 6.52 -3.44 16.69
N VAL A 57 6.91 -4.37 15.81
CA VAL A 57 7.68 -4.07 14.61
C VAL A 57 6.90 -4.45 13.36
N GLY A 58 7.09 -3.66 12.31
CA GLY A 58 6.57 -3.90 10.97
C GLY A 58 7.62 -3.57 9.92
N ILE A 59 7.33 -3.94 8.70
CA ILE A 59 8.16 -3.67 7.53
C ILE A 59 7.38 -2.88 6.50
N SER A 60 8.04 -2.28 5.54
CA SER A 60 7.40 -1.52 4.47
C SER A 60 8.19 -1.65 3.16
N ASN A 61 7.49 -1.61 2.04
CA ASN A 61 8.06 -1.75 0.69
C ASN A 61 8.91 -3.02 0.52
N GLU A 62 8.54 -4.06 1.25
CA GLU A 62 9.19 -5.36 1.24
C GLU A 62 8.47 -6.31 0.29
N ASN A 63 9.16 -7.33 -0.18
CA ASN A 63 8.63 -8.40 -1.01
C ASN A 63 8.43 -9.70 -0.19
N SER A 64 7.91 -10.74 -0.83
CA SER A 64 7.62 -12.02 -0.18
C SER A 64 8.86 -12.68 0.40
N TRP A 65 9.98 -12.68 -0.35
CA TRP A 65 11.22 -13.28 0.13
C TRP A 65 11.72 -12.60 1.42
N GLY A 66 11.82 -11.27 1.43
CA GLY A 66 12.28 -10.57 2.62
C GLY A 66 11.31 -10.65 3.80
N THR A 67 10.00 -10.67 3.53
CA THR A 67 9.00 -10.91 4.58
C THR A 67 9.22 -12.27 5.24
N MET A 68 9.38 -13.35 4.44
CA MET A 68 9.64 -14.69 4.96
C MET A 68 10.98 -14.77 5.68
N ARG A 69 12.04 -14.10 5.19
CA ARG A 69 13.33 -14.05 5.89
C ARG A 69 13.22 -13.43 7.29
N TYR A 70 12.49 -12.32 7.46
CA TYR A 70 12.23 -11.75 8.79
C TYR A 70 11.49 -12.74 9.70
N LEU A 71 10.51 -13.46 9.18
CA LEU A 71 9.75 -14.45 9.96
C LEU A 71 10.60 -15.65 10.36
N GLU A 72 11.45 -16.15 9.46
CA GLU A 72 12.38 -17.26 9.73
C GLU A 72 13.40 -16.91 10.81
N GLU A 73 14.07 -15.75 10.68
CA GLU A 73 15.06 -15.30 11.66
C GLU A 73 14.42 -15.03 13.03
N SER A 74 13.22 -14.42 13.04
CA SER A 74 12.44 -14.24 14.27
C SER A 74 12.17 -15.57 14.98
N LYS A 75 11.73 -16.58 14.25
CA LYS A 75 11.41 -17.90 14.79
C LYS A 75 12.65 -18.64 15.28
N LYS A 76 13.73 -18.59 14.51
CA LYS A 76 15.00 -19.29 14.80
C LYS A 76 15.62 -18.83 16.11
N ASP A 77 15.70 -17.52 16.33
CA ASP A 77 16.42 -16.93 17.47
C ASP A 77 15.48 -16.31 18.51
N LYS A 78 14.16 -16.54 18.41
CA LYS A 78 13.11 -16.01 19.30
C LYS A 78 13.14 -14.46 19.38
N LEU A 79 13.41 -13.83 18.26
CA LEU A 79 13.44 -12.37 18.10
C LEU A 79 12.03 -11.80 17.82
N PRO A 80 11.85 -10.49 17.90
CA PRO A 80 10.57 -9.86 17.60
C PRO A 80 10.04 -10.23 16.22
N ARG A 81 8.78 -10.62 16.16
CA ARG A 81 8.10 -10.98 14.92
C ARG A 81 7.54 -9.74 14.24
N VAL A 82 7.78 -9.58 12.94
CA VAL A 82 7.10 -8.54 12.16
C VAL A 82 5.59 -8.84 12.11
N SER A 83 4.77 -7.86 12.49
CA SER A 83 3.32 -8.00 12.60
C SER A 83 2.55 -7.41 11.43
N THR A 84 3.15 -6.47 10.70
CA THR A 84 2.53 -5.79 9.57
C THR A 84 3.53 -5.54 8.44
N ILE A 85 2.99 -5.41 7.23
CA ILE A 85 3.71 -4.91 6.07
C ILE A 85 2.99 -3.68 5.51
N GLN A 86 3.67 -2.56 5.32
CA GLN A 86 3.09 -1.37 4.72
C GLN A 86 3.57 -1.24 3.27
N ASN A 87 2.70 -1.60 2.31
CA ASN A 87 3.00 -1.57 0.88
C ASN A 87 1.95 -0.78 0.10
N ALA A 88 2.31 -0.34 -1.12
CA ALA A 88 1.36 0.27 -2.03
C ALA A 88 0.29 -0.76 -2.45
N TYR A 89 -0.98 -0.36 -2.37
CA TYR A 89 -2.06 -1.17 -2.88
C TYR A 89 -3.24 -0.29 -3.33
N SER A 90 -3.69 -0.49 -4.55
CA SER A 90 -4.82 0.22 -5.16
C SER A 90 -5.30 -0.50 -6.41
N MET A 91 -6.40 -0.09 -7.02
CA MET A 91 -6.85 -0.63 -8.31
C MET A 91 -5.82 -0.44 -9.45
N LEU A 92 -4.89 0.53 -9.34
CA LEU A 92 -3.80 0.76 -10.31
C LEU A 92 -2.49 0.02 -9.96
N SER A 93 -2.39 -0.54 -8.76
CA SER A 93 -1.21 -1.28 -8.28
C SER A 93 -1.67 -2.44 -7.40
N ARG A 94 -1.80 -3.63 -7.99
CA ARG A 94 -2.23 -4.87 -7.35
C ARG A 94 -1.09 -5.90 -7.25
N THR A 95 0.15 -5.45 -7.35
CA THR A 95 1.35 -6.33 -7.28
C THR A 95 1.40 -7.14 -5.98
N PHE A 96 0.83 -6.64 -4.89
CA PHE A 96 0.70 -7.36 -3.63
C PHE A 96 -0.07 -8.68 -3.75
N GLU A 97 -1.02 -8.76 -4.69
CA GLU A 97 -1.84 -9.96 -4.92
C GLU A 97 -1.08 -11.11 -5.59
N THR A 98 0.10 -10.84 -6.16
CA THR A 98 0.86 -11.86 -6.91
C THR A 98 1.36 -12.97 -5.97
N ASP A 99 1.87 -12.60 -4.78
CA ASP A 99 2.45 -13.54 -3.81
C ASP A 99 2.28 -13.07 -2.34
N LEU A 100 2.49 -11.79 -2.05
CA LEU A 100 2.42 -11.24 -0.69
C LEU A 100 1.04 -11.39 -0.04
N ALA A 101 -0.03 -11.42 -0.80
CA ALA A 101 -1.37 -11.63 -0.26
C ALA A 101 -1.50 -13.01 0.40
N GLU A 102 -0.93 -14.05 -0.21
CA GLU A 102 -0.91 -15.39 0.40
C GLU A 102 -0.02 -15.43 1.64
N VAL A 103 1.19 -14.85 1.58
CA VAL A 103 2.08 -14.74 2.74
C VAL A 103 1.38 -13.98 3.88
N SER A 104 0.73 -12.86 3.57
CA SER A 104 0.01 -12.04 4.54
C SER A 104 -1.06 -12.83 5.30
N LEU A 105 -1.87 -13.61 4.57
CA LEU A 105 -2.94 -14.40 5.15
C LEU A 105 -2.43 -15.63 5.92
N ARG A 106 -1.46 -16.37 5.36
CA ARG A 106 -0.94 -17.59 5.99
C ARG A 106 -0.06 -17.30 7.19
N GLU A 107 0.74 -16.25 7.10
CA GLU A 107 1.67 -15.87 8.16
C GLU A 107 1.08 -14.81 9.12
N ASN A 108 -0.16 -14.37 8.91
CA ASN A 108 -0.78 -13.33 9.72
C ASN A 108 0.09 -12.07 9.85
N VAL A 109 0.56 -11.55 8.71
CA VAL A 109 1.29 -10.28 8.57
C VAL A 109 0.40 -9.33 7.77
N GLY A 110 -0.42 -8.53 8.44
CA GLY A 110 -1.47 -7.74 7.81
C GLY A 110 -0.93 -6.57 6.98
N LEU A 111 -1.57 -6.31 5.83
CA LEU A 111 -1.23 -5.17 4.98
C LEU A 111 -1.78 -3.86 5.54
N LEU A 112 -0.91 -2.88 5.71
CA LEU A 112 -1.25 -1.46 5.83
C LEU A 112 -1.13 -0.84 4.43
N ALA A 113 -2.26 -0.71 3.73
CA ALA A 113 -2.28 -0.28 2.34
C ALA A 113 -2.05 1.22 2.20
N TYR A 114 -0.91 1.66 1.67
CA TYR A 114 -0.70 3.06 1.35
C TYR A 114 -1.02 3.37 -0.12
N SER A 115 -1.29 4.65 -0.40
CA SER A 115 -1.71 5.15 -1.73
C SER A 115 -2.93 4.45 -2.33
N PRO A 116 -3.99 4.15 -1.56
CA PRO A 116 -5.18 3.47 -2.07
C PRO A 116 -5.88 4.26 -3.17
N MET A 117 -5.65 5.58 -3.22
CA MET A 117 -6.17 6.49 -4.25
C MET A 117 -5.09 6.91 -5.27
N ALA A 118 -3.95 6.20 -5.37
CA ALA A 118 -2.90 6.44 -6.36
C ALA A 118 -2.53 7.94 -6.47
N PHE A 119 -2.14 8.58 -5.36
CA PHE A 119 -1.86 10.00 -5.24
C PHE A 119 -2.99 10.93 -5.71
N GLY A 120 -4.22 10.43 -5.65
CA GLY A 120 -5.43 11.16 -6.02
C GLY A 120 -5.84 11.00 -7.48
N VAL A 121 -5.19 10.15 -8.27
CA VAL A 121 -5.66 9.79 -9.62
C VAL A 121 -7.03 9.11 -9.53
N LEU A 122 -7.19 8.19 -8.60
CA LEU A 122 -8.44 7.48 -8.32
C LEU A 122 -9.50 8.32 -7.58
N SER A 123 -9.31 9.64 -7.46
CA SER A 123 -10.40 10.56 -7.13
C SER A 123 -11.10 11.13 -8.36
N GLY A 124 -10.62 10.80 -9.57
CA GLY A 124 -11.16 11.31 -10.83
C GLY A 124 -10.77 12.76 -11.20
N LYS A 125 -10.21 13.54 -10.27
CA LYS A 125 -9.96 14.98 -10.49
C LYS A 125 -9.01 15.29 -11.66
N TYR A 126 -8.02 14.45 -11.91
CA TYR A 126 -7.08 14.62 -13.03
C TYR A 126 -7.71 14.25 -14.38
N ILE A 127 -8.69 13.36 -14.39
CA ILE A 127 -9.40 12.90 -15.57
C ILE A 127 -10.49 13.90 -15.98
N THR A 128 -11.20 14.44 -14.98
CA THR A 128 -12.32 15.36 -15.20
C THR A 128 -11.91 16.83 -15.29
N GLY A 129 -10.62 17.12 -15.31
CA GLY A 129 -10.11 18.51 -15.38
C GLY A 129 -10.30 19.35 -14.11
N LYS A 130 -10.72 18.73 -12.99
CA LYS A 130 -10.96 19.40 -11.70
C LYS A 130 -9.70 19.52 -10.83
N ALA A 131 -8.54 19.09 -11.33
CA ALA A 131 -7.28 19.17 -10.60
C ALA A 131 -6.74 20.61 -10.60
N GLY A 132 -6.79 21.27 -9.43
CA GLY A 132 -6.16 22.58 -9.22
C GLY A 132 -4.62 22.50 -9.13
N GLU A 133 -3.96 23.67 -9.15
CA GLU A 133 -2.49 23.76 -9.12
C GLU A 133 -1.86 23.18 -7.83
N SER A 134 -2.56 23.22 -6.71
CA SER A 134 -2.11 22.66 -5.43
C SER A 134 -2.27 21.14 -5.29
N THR A 135 -2.59 20.43 -6.39
CA THR A 135 -2.74 18.97 -6.34
C THR A 135 -1.40 18.25 -6.36
N ARG A 136 -1.34 17.07 -5.73
CA ARG A 136 -0.08 16.38 -5.44
C ARG A 136 0.79 16.09 -6.66
N LEU A 137 0.21 15.64 -7.79
CA LEU A 137 0.99 15.37 -9.00
C LEU A 137 1.48 16.64 -9.70
N LYS A 138 0.76 17.76 -9.56
CA LYS A 138 1.24 19.05 -10.08
C LYS A 138 2.36 19.63 -9.22
N LEU A 139 2.25 19.53 -7.89
CA LEU A 139 3.29 20.00 -6.96
C LEU A 139 4.55 19.14 -7.00
N PHE A 140 4.40 17.85 -7.29
CA PHE A 140 5.49 16.88 -7.24
C PHE A 140 5.55 16.03 -8.52
N PRO A 141 5.97 16.57 -9.67
CA PRO A 141 6.02 15.84 -10.96
C PRO A 141 6.87 14.58 -10.94
N ARG A 142 7.82 14.46 -9.99
CA ARG A 142 8.65 13.27 -9.80
C ARG A 142 7.86 11.99 -9.47
N PHE A 143 6.62 12.13 -8.99
CA PHE A 143 5.73 11.00 -8.72
C PHE A 143 4.94 10.56 -9.96
N SER A 144 5.63 10.45 -11.11
CA SER A 144 5.03 10.21 -12.42
C SER A 144 4.44 8.80 -12.61
N ARG A 145 4.75 7.83 -11.73
CA ARG A 145 4.26 6.43 -11.89
C ARG A 145 2.74 6.31 -12.02
N TYR A 146 1.99 7.23 -11.41
CA TYR A 146 0.53 7.24 -11.45
C TYR A 146 -0.07 8.07 -12.60
N SER A 147 0.75 8.76 -13.40
CA SER A 147 0.31 9.67 -14.49
C SER A 147 0.62 9.15 -15.89
N GLY A 148 1.07 7.91 -16.04
CA GLY A 148 1.28 7.26 -17.33
C GLY A 148 -0.03 7.07 -18.11
N GLU A 149 0.07 6.86 -19.43
CA GLU A 149 -1.10 6.67 -20.32
C GLU A 149 -1.98 5.49 -19.84
N GLN A 150 -1.38 4.33 -19.55
CA GLN A 150 -2.10 3.17 -19.07
C GLN A 150 -2.80 3.43 -17.73
N SER A 151 -2.16 4.16 -16.80
CA SER A 151 -2.77 4.52 -15.51
C SER A 151 -3.96 5.45 -15.70
N THR A 152 -3.83 6.40 -16.64
CA THR A 152 -4.90 7.35 -16.97
C THR A 152 -6.07 6.64 -17.65
N GLU A 153 -5.80 5.74 -18.57
CA GLU A 153 -6.84 4.97 -19.26
C GLU A 153 -7.58 4.02 -18.32
N ALA A 154 -6.86 3.26 -17.51
CA ALA A 154 -7.46 2.41 -16.48
C ALA A 154 -8.33 3.24 -15.51
N ALA A 155 -7.84 4.41 -15.08
CA ALA A 155 -8.60 5.26 -14.17
C ALA A 155 -9.88 5.84 -14.81
N LYS A 156 -9.89 6.12 -16.14
CA LYS A 156 -11.13 6.51 -16.86
C LYS A 156 -12.14 5.38 -16.87
N ARG A 157 -11.71 4.15 -17.15
CA ARG A 157 -12.59 2.98 -17.14
C ARG A 157 -13.16 2.72 -15.73
N TYR A 158 -12.34 2.83 -14.69
CA TYR A 158 -12.81 2.74 -13.30
C TYR A 158 -13.79 3.88 -12.95
N LEU A 159 -13.60 5.10 -13.47
CA LEU A 159 -14.55 6.19 -13.29
C LEU A 159 -15.92 5.84 -13.87
N ASN A 160 -15.96 5.31 -15.10
CA ASN A 160 -17.21 4.88 -15.72
C ASN A 160 -17.93 3.78 -14.92
N ILE A 161 -17.17 2.80 -14.39
CA ILE A 161 -17.74 1.76 -13.51
C ILE A 161 -18.35 2.39 -12.26
N ALA A 162 -17.66 3.31 -11.60
CA ALA A 162 -18.14 3.99 -10.40
C ALA A 162 -19.43 4.78 -10.68
N GLU A 163 -19.45 5.60 -11.73
CA GLU A 163 -20.61 6.40 -12.14
C GLU A 163 -21.82 5.55 -12.47
N ASN A 164 -21.65 4.44 -13.21
CA ASN A 164 -22.71 3.50 -13.53
C ASN A 164 -23.31 2.79 -12.30
N ASN A 165 -22.56 2.78 -11.18
CA ASN A 165 -23.00 2.19 -9.93
C ASN A 165 -23.31 3.25 -8.85
N ASN A 166 -23.54 4.52 -9.22
CA ASN A 166 -23.90 5.63 -8.34
C ASN A 166 -22.87 5.88 -7.22
N MET A 167 -21.60 5.67 -7.48
CA MET A 167 -20.49 5.93 -6.56
C MET A 167 -19.53 6.96 -7.14
N THR A 168 -18.81 7.67 -6.27
CA THR A 168 -17.61 8.38 -6.71
C THR A 168 -16.49 7.37 -6.94
N LEU A 169 -15.53 7.72 -7.82
CA LEU A 169 -14.34 6.88 -8.02
C LEU A 169 -13.53 6.73 -6.71
N ALA A 170 -13.51 7.75 -5.85
CA ALA A 170 -12.87 7.70 -4.55
C ALA A 170 -13.51 6.65 -3.62
N GLN A 171 -14.85 6.67 -3.52
CA GLN A 171 -15.61 5.68 -2.74
C GLN A 171 -15.35 4.25 -3.22
N MET A 172 -15.48 4.01 -4.52
CA MET A 172 -15.23 2.69 -5.11
C MET A 172 -13.79 2.23 -4.88
N SER A 173 -12.81 3.11 -5.05
CA SER A 173 -11.39 2.78 -4.87
C SER A 173 -11.05 2.39 -3.45
N LEU A 174 -11.57 3.12 -2.46
CA LEU A 174 -11.33 2.82 -1.05
C LEU A 174 -12.10 1.56 -0.61
N ALA A 175 -13.37 1.41 -1.03
CA ALA A 175 -14.16 0.21 -0.77
C ALA A 175 -13.48 -1.05 -1.35
N PHE A 176 -12.92 -0.95 -2.57
CA PHE A 176 -12.13 -2.04 -3.16
C PHE A 176 -10.97 -2.48 -2.27
N VAL A 177 -10.20 -1.53 -1.73
CA VAL A 177 -9.07 -1.84 -0.85
C VAL A 177 -9.56 -2.40 0.49
N ASN A 178 -10.58 -1.79 1.09
CA ASN A 178 -11.13 -2.18 2.39
C ASN A 178 -11.69 -3.60 2.40
N GLN A 179 -12.21 -4.10 1.26
CA GLN A 179 -12.79 -5.44 1.15
C GLN A 179 -11.75 -6.56 0.97
N ARG A 180 -10.46 -6.25 0.81
CA ARG A 180 -9.43 -7.29 0.64
C ARG A 180 -9.12 -7.97 1.96
N PRO A 181 -9.18 -9.31 2.04
CA PRO A 181 -9.00 -10.04 3.30
C PRO A 181 -7.60 -9.91 3.90
N PHE A 182 -6.60 -9.57 3.09
CA PHE A 182 -5.23 -9.33 3.53
C PHE A 182 -4.97 -7.89 4.00
N VAL A 183 -5.92 -6.96 3.82
CA VAL A 183 -5.78 -5.56 4.25
C VAL A 183 -6.26 -5.41 5.69
N THR A 184 -5.35 -5.04 6.57
CA THR A 184 -5.66 -4.73 7.98
C THR A 184 -6.10 -3.28 8.15
N SER A 185 -5.47 -2.36 7.40
CA SER A 185 -5.82 -0.95 7.46
C SER A 185 -5.50 -0.24 6.16
N THR A 186 -6.37 0.67 5.75
CA THR A 186 -6.19 1.53 4.58
C THR A 186 -5.68 2.90 5.03
N ILE A 187 -4.48 3.27 4.59
CA ILE A 187 -3.86 4.55 4.94
C ILE A 187 -4.38 5.63 4.00
N ILE A 188 -5.22 6.51 4.55
CA ILE A 188 -5.82 7.61 3.81
C ILE A 188 -5.13 8.95 4.08
N GLY A 189 -5.29 9.91 3.15
CA GLY A 189 -4.89 11.29 3.33
C GLY A 189 -5.95 12.23 2.75
N ALA A 190 -6.23 13.32 3.44
CA ALA A 190 -7.16 14.34 3.01
C ALA A 190 -6.62 15.74 3.36
N THR A 191 -6.90 16.71 2.49
CA THR A 191 -6.58 18.13 2.72
C THR A 191 -7.82 18.96 3.02
N LYS A 192 -9.01 18.35 2.92
CA LYS A 192 -10.32 18.99 3.18
C LYS A 192 -11.19 18.06 4.02
N ILE A 193 -12.00 18.63 4.90
CA ILE A 193 -12.91 17.88 5.79
C ILE A 193 -13.87 16.98 4.99
N ASN A 194 -14.43 17.48 3.88
CA ASN A 194 -15.35 16.68 3.06
C ASN A 194 -14.67 15.45 2.47
N GLN A 195 -13.40 15.56 2.03
CA GLN A 195 -12.62 14.40 1.55
C GLN A 195 -12.39 13.39 2.68
N LEU A 196 -12.07 13.89 3.89
CA LEU A 196 -11.88 13.00 5.04
C LEU A 196 -13.17 12.25 5.39
N LYS A 197 -14.31 12.92 5.39
CA LYS A 197 -15.62 12.29 5.63
C LYS A 197 -15.90 11.21 4.59
N GLU A 198 -15.80 11.52 3.31
CA GLU A 198 -15.99 10.57 2.20
C GLU A 198 -15.06 9.36 2.33
N ASN A 199 -13.78 9.58 2.67
CA ASN A 199 -12.82 8.51 2.86
C ASN A 199 -13.21 7.60 4.05
N ILE A 200 -13.65 8.16 5.17
CA ILE A 200 -14.10 7.38 6.33
C ILE A 200 -15.37 6.60 5.99
N GLU A 201 -16.35 7.23 5.34
CA GLU A 201 -17.62 6.62 4.98
C GLU A 201 -17.45 5.43 4.01
N SER A 202 -16.34 5.37 3.27
CA SER A 202 -16.05 4.28 2.34
C SER A 202 -16.00 2.89 3.00
N VAL A 203 -15.77 2.81 4.31
CA VAL A 203 -15.77 1.53 5.03
C VAL A 203 -17.15 0.88 5.08
N ASN A 204 -18.22 1.67 4.90
CA ASN A 204 -19.61 1.21 4.90
C ASN A 204 -20.09 0.77 3.51
N ILE A 205 -19.23 0.88 2.48
CA ILE A 205 -19.57 0.51 1.11
C ILE A 205 -19.07 -0.90 0.86
N THR A 206 -20.00 -1.78 0.47
CA THR A 206 -19.68 -3.12 -0.03
C THR A 206 -19.90 -3.16 -1.53
N LEU A 207 -18.85 -3.42 -2.30
CA LEU A 207 -18.94 -3.60 -3.73
C LEU A 207 -19.56 -4.97 -4.03
N SER A 208 -20.51 -5.02 -4.95
CA SER A 208 -21.09 -6.28 -5.41
C SER A 208 -20.08 -7.09 -6.26
N ASP A 209 -20.31 -8.39 -6.38
CA ASP A 209 -19.49 -9.27 -7.22
C ASP A 209 -19.42 -8.77 -8.67
N ALA A 210 -20.52 -8.25 -9.21
CA ALA A 210 -20.57 -7.68 -10.55
C ALA A 210 -19.67 -6.44 -10.72
N VAL A 211 -19.57 -5.58 -9.71
CA VAL A 211 -18.65 -4.43 -9.72
C VAL A 211 -17.20 -4.91 -9.59
N LEU A 212 -16.94 -5.88 -8.73
CA LEU A 212 -15.60 -6.48 -8.58
C LEU A 212 -15.14 -7.15 -9.85
N GLU A 213 -16.03 -7.84 -10.58
CA GLU A 213 -15.74 -8.44 -11.88
C GLU A 213 -15.34 -7.39 -12.91
N GLN A 214 -16.14 -6.31 -13.07
CA GLN A 214 -15.79 -5.19 -13.96
C GLN A 214 -14.42 -4.56 -13.61
N ILE A 215 -14.12 -4.40 -12.33
CA ILE A 215 -12.80 -3.92 -11.89
C ILE A 215 -11.70 -4.91 -12.28
N ASN A 216 -11.95 -6.22 -12.15
CA ASN A 216 -11.00 -7.26 -12.55
C ASN A 216 -10.78 -7.30 -14.06
N ASP A 217 -11.81 -7.10 -14.87
CA ASP A 217 -11.69 -7.03 -16.33
C ASP A 217 -10.73 -5.91 -16.77
N VAL A 218 -10.88 -4.71 -16.17
CA VAL A 218 -9.95 -3.60 -16.42
C VAL A 218 -8.52 -3.99 -16.03
N HIS A 219 -8.35 -4.66 -14.89
CA HIS A 219 -7.03 -5.09 -14.42
C HIS A 219 -6.42 -6.18 -15.31
N GLN A 220 -7.21 -7.11 -15.86
CA GLN A 220 -6.72 -8.14 -16.78
C GLN A 220 -6.18 -7.54 -18.08
N GLU A 221 -6.88 -6.54 -18.63
CA GLU A 221 -6.44 -5.86 -19.84
C GLU A 221 -5.25 -4.91 -19.60
N MET A 222 -5.16 -4.30 -18.44
CA MET A 222 -4.12 -3.35 -18.06
C MET A 222 -3.55 -3.69 -16.67
N PRO A 223 -2.76 -4.78 -16.56
CA PRO A 223 -2.27 -5.24 -15.27
C PRO A 223 -1.26 -4.28 -14.67
N ASN A 224 -1.49 -3.87 -13.42
CA ASN A 224 -0.58 -3.02 -12.65
C ASN A 224 -0.04 -1.81 -13.42
N PRO A 225 -0.87 -0.91 -13.94
CA PRO A 225 -0.40 0.21 -14.75
C PRO A 225 0.47 1.20 -13.97
N ALA A 226 0.44 1.14 -12.63
CA ALA A 226 1.25 1.97 -11.72
C ALA A 226 1.84 1.15 -10.55
N PRO A 227 2.69 0.15 -10.81
CA PRO A 227 3.20 -0.79 -9.80
C PRO A 227 4.10 -0.11 -8.76
#